data_fea1c4469d5d88e6175375308ea81770
#
_entry.id   fea1c4469d5d88e6175375308ea81770
#
_cell.length_a   1.000
_cell.length_b   1.000
_cell.length_c   1.000
_cell.angle_alpha   90.00
_cell.angle_beta   90.00
_cell.angle_gamma   90.00
#
_symmetry.space_group_name_H-M   'P 1'
#
loop_
_entity.id
_entity.type
_entity.pdbx_description
1 polymer ?
#
loop_
_entity_poly.entity_id
_entity_poly.type
_entity_poly.pdbx_seq_one_letter_code
_entity_poly.pdbx_strand_id
1 'polypeptide(L)'
;VIYRINHAHHHRQGDKWCIYPMYDFAHPIEDALEGITHSLCSLEFEAHRPLYNWVVANCDLPAKPRQIEFARLGLDHTVMSKRKLRALVEGGKVSGWDDPRMPTLCGLRRRGYTPKSIRNFCERVGVAKSPNTIPYAFLEFCLREDLNETAQRVMAVIHPVRLTITNYPEGQSETLTVENNPLDPAAGTREVTFSRDLWIEADDFLAQPVPKYKRLYPDGPECRLKGAYLIRCVGYETDENGHVARVLASYDPDSRGGDPADGRKVKGATIHWVDAATAVDAECRLYDDLFLDESPDAADKDFMACLNPNSLEVVTGCKVEAGLKDAVAPASFQFMRIGYFCLDSRDSRPGHLVFNRSVGLKDSFKTVSYTHLT
;
A
#
# COMPACT_ATOMS: atom_id res chain seq x y z
N VAL A 1 -37.02 19.60 14.35
CA VAL A 1 -36.33 20.47 15.31
C VAL A 1 -35.31 21.28 14.55
N ILE A 2 -35.44 22.62 14.56
CA ILE A 2 -34.52 23.51 13.85
C ILE A 2 -33.46 24.15 14.77
N TYR A 3 -33.71 24.19 16.07
CA TYR A 3 -32.78 24.66 17.08
C TYR A 3 -32.64 23.67 18.25
N ARG A 4 -31.46 23.69 18.88
CA ARG A 4 -31.19 22.97 20.13
C ARG A 4 -30.81 23.99 21.19
N ILE A 5 -31.35 23.85 22.38
CA ILE A 5 -30.90 24.57 23.58
C ILE A 5 -29.80 23.70 24.21
N ASN A 6 -28.62 24.30 24.43
CA ASN A 6 -27.49 23.61 25.04
C ASN A 6 -26.70 24.60 25.90
N HIS A 7 -26.78 24.45 27.24
CA HIS A 7 -26.02 25.21 28.20
C HIS A 7 -24.66 24.58 28.47
N ALA A 8 -23.81 24.55 27.43
CA ALA A 8 -22.46 24.00 27.52
C ALA A 8 -21.45 25.02 27.01
N HIS A 9 -20.27 25.01 27.60
CA HIS A 9 -19.14 25.81 27.15
C HIS A 9 -18.70 25.42 25.76
N HIS A 10 -18.70 26.36 24.81
CA HIS A 10 -18.26 26.14 23.42
C HIS A 10 -16.79 26.55 23.29
N HIS A 11 -15.96 25.69 22.70
CA HIS A 11 -14.50 25.86 22.61
C HIS A 11 -14.03 27.16 21.92
N ARG A 12 -14.87 27.80 21.07
CA ARG A 12 -14.57 29.08 20.40
C ARG A 12 -15.38 30.24 20.94
N GLN A 13 -16.63 30.03 21.36
CA GLN A 13 -17.57 31.06 21.71
C GLN A 13 -17.77 31.19 23.25
N GLY A 14 -17.18 30.27 24.02
CA GLY A 14 -17.39 30.26 25.48
C GLY A 14 -18.87 30.04 25.82
N ASP A 15 -19.39 30.83 26.72
CA ASP A 15 -20.77 30.77 27.21
C ASP A 15 -21.67 31.84 26.55
N LYS A 16 -21.23 32.39 25.39
CA LYS A 16 -21.97 33.46 24.68
C LYS A 16 -23.34 33.02 24.19
N TRP A 17 -23.49 31.78 23.79
CA TRP A 17 -24.70 31.24 23.18
C TRP A 17 -25.19 30.01 23.93
N CYS A 18 -26.50 29.89 24.06
CA CYS A 18 -27.18 28.68 24.57
C CYS A 18 -28.18 28.07 23.57
N ILE A 19 -28.37 28.70 22.41
CA ILE A 19 -29.26 28.22 21.36
C ILE A 19 -28.39 28.01 20.10
N TYR A 20 -28.48 26.83 19.54
CA TYR A 20 -27.70 26.43 18.36
C TYR A 20 -28.61 25.92 17.27
N PRO A 21 -28.44 26.38 15.99
CA PRO A 21 -29.18 25.84 14.86
C PRO A 21 -28.78 24.40 14.62
N MET A 22 -29.75 23.59 14.22
CA MET A 22 -29.49 22.25 13.71
C MET A 22 -29.08 22.31 12.24
N TYR A 23 -28.48 21.24 11.74
CA TYR A 23 -27.96 21.15 10.38
C TYR A 23 -28.98 21.56 9.31
N ASP A 24 -30.20 21.05 9.41
CA ASP A 24 -31.28 21.32 8.43
C ASP A 24 -31.67 22.80 8.32
N PHE A 25 -31.36 23.60 9.35
CA PHE A 25 -31.63 25.04 9.34
C PHE A 25 -30.36 25.84 9.02
N ALA A 26 -29.20 25.40 9.49
CA ALA A 26 -27.93 26.08 9.24
C ALA A 26 -27.48 25.95 7.78
N HIS A 27 -27.51 24.76 7.22
CA HIS A 27 -27.00 24.45 5.87
C HIS A 27 -27.59 25.34 4.76
N PRO A 28 -28.92 25.47 4.59
CA PRO A 28 -29.49 26.33 3.55
C PRO A 28 -29.13 27.81 3.73
N ILE A 29 -29.03 28.28 4.95
CA ILE A 29 -28.71 29.68 5.27
C ILE A 29 -27.24 29.98 4.98
N GLU A 30 -26.34 29.16 5.47
CA GLU A 30 -24.89 29.33 5.28
C GLU A 30 -24.52 29.23 3.80
N ASP A 31 -25.01 28.25 3.08
CA ASP A 31 -24.78 28.09 1.64
C ASP A 31 -25.31 29.29 0.85
N ALA A 32 -26.48 29.82 1.20
CA ALA A 32 -27.04 30.98 0.56
C ALA A 32 -26.23 32.27 0.83
N LEU A 33 -25.74 32.45 2.07
CA LEU A 33 -24.87 33.57 2.46
C LEU A 33 -23.52 33.53 1.75
N GLU A 34 -22.97 32.33 1.54
CA GLU A 34 -21.71 32.13 0.83
C GLU A 34 -21.85 32.11 -0.71
N GLY A 35 -23.06 32.26 -1.23
CA GLY A 35 -23.32 32.30 -2.68
C GLY A 35 -23.18 30.96 -3.37
N ILE A 36 -23.31 29.85 -2.64
CA ILE A 36 -23.29 28.49 -3.16
C ILE A 36 -24.51 28.28 -4.07
N THR A 37 -24.32 27.65 -5.21
CA THR A 37 -25.40 27.34 -6.17
C THR A 37 -25.95 25.94 -5.99
N HIS A 38 -25.10 24.98 -5.63
CA HIS A 38 -25.39 23.57 -5.46
C HIS A 38 -24.93 23.09 -4.09
N SER A 39 -25.87 22.91 -3.17
CA SER A 39 -25.65 22.41 -1.82
C SER A 39 -25.59 20.90 -1.83
N LEU A 40 -24.41 20.32 -1.69
CA LEU A 40 -24.20 18.87 -1.74
C LEU A 40 -24.26 18.27 -0.36
N CYS A 41 -25.02 17.20 -0.18
CA CYS A 41 -25.13 16.48 1.09
C CYS A 41 -25.28 14.96 0.90
N SER A 42 -25.28 14.22 2.00
CA SER A 42 -25.51 12.78 1.98
C SER A 42 -26.99 12.44 1.82
N LEU A 43 -27.27 11.24 1.28
CA LEU A 43 -28.61 10.76 0.93
C LEU A 43 -29.56 10.70 2.14
N GLU A 44 -29.05 10.62 3.36
CA GLU A 44 -29.87 10.65 4.59
C GLU A 44 -30.68 11.93 4.75
N PHE A 45 -30.32 13.03 4.06
CA PHE A 45 -31.03 14.30 4.06
C PHE A 45 -32.02 14.47 2.91
N GLU A 46 -32.23 13.46 2.06
CA GLU A 46 -33.16 13.53 0.93
C GLU A 46 -34.61 13.83 1.40
N ALA A 47 -35.04 13.17 2.47
CA ALA A 47 -36.33 13.41 3.08
C ALA A 47 -36.50 14.81 3.67
N HIS A 48 -35.38 15.51 3.94
CA HIS A 48 -35.36 16.86 4.51
C HIS A 48 -35.35 17.97 3.44
N ARG A 49 -35.22 17.64 2.16
CA ARG A 49 -35.23 18.64 1.06
C ARG A 49 -36.44 19.60 1.06
N PRO A 50 -37.65 19.18 1.43
CA PRO A 50 -38.75 20.12 1.58
C PRO A 50 -38.49 21.20 2.64
N LEU A 51 -37.88 20.86 3.78
CA LEU A 51 -37.49 21.81 4.80
C LEU A 51 -36.41 22.78 4.28
N TYR A 52 -35.39 22.25 3.60
CA TYR A 52 -34.33 23.03 2.95
C TYR A 52 -34.94 24.08 2.00
N ASN A 53 -35.82 23.68 1.11
CA ASN A 53 -36.48 24.56 0.15
C ASN A 53 -37.37 25.59 0.87
N TRP A 54 -38.03 25.22 1.95
CA TRP A 54 -38.85 26.12 2.74
C TRP A 54 -37.99 27.21 3.41
N VAL A 55 -36.84 26.87 3.98
CA VAL A 55 -35.92 27.85 4.58
C VAL A 55 -35.40 28.84 3.53
N VAL A 56 -34.95 28.35 2.37
CA VAL A 56 -34.48 29.20 1.24
C VAL A 56 -35.59 30.13 0.74
N ALA A 57 -36.85 29.70 0.77
CA ALA A 57 -37.98 30.50 0.30
C ALA A 57 -38.48 31.53 1.32
N ASN A 58 -38.33 31.28 2.63
CA ASN A 58 -38.93 32.10 3.67
C ASN A 58 -37.92 32.95 4.48
N CYS A 59 -36.61 32.75 4.26
CA CYS A 59 -35.59 33.62 4.80
C CYS A 59 -35.14 34.62 3.71
N ASP A 60 -34.82 35.83 4.14
CA ASP A 60 -34.28 36.87 3.25
C ASP A 60 -32.80 36.60 2.98
N LEU A 61 -32.53 35.77 1.97
CA LEU A 61 -31.21 35.27 1.64
C LEU A 61 -30.73 35.79 0.28
N PRO A 62 -29.43 36.10 0.14
CA PRO A 62 -28.87 36.70 -1.07
C PRO A 62 -28.81 35.73 -2.27
N ALA A 63 -28.83 34.43 -2.03
CA ALA A 63 -28.82 33.39 -3.05
C ALA A 63 -29.86 32.30 -2.78
N LYS A 64 -30.19 31.52 -3.79
CA LYS A 64 -31.16 30.40 -3.72
C LYS A 64 -30.48 29.10 -4.13
N PRO A 65 -29.69 28.49 -3.27
CA PRO A 65 -29.00 27.25 -3.55
C PRO A 65 -29.98 26.08 -3.75
N ARG A 66 -29.53 25.06 -4.47
CA ARG A 66 -30.30 23.83 -4.71
C ARG A 66 -29.63 22.67 -3.99
N GLN A 67 -30.36 21.98 -3.12
CA GLN A 67 -29.88 20.77 -2.45
C GLN A 67 -29.84 19.59 -3.41
N ILE A 68 -28.72 18.87 -3.40
CA ILE A 68 -28.46 17.64 -4.16
C ILE A 68 -27.82 16.62 -3.24
N GLU A 69 -28.38 15.42 -3.18
CA GLU A 69 -27.91 14.36 -2.30
C GLU A 69 -27.23 13.26 -3.09
N PHE A 70 -26.23 12.65 -2.45
CA PHE A 70 -25.48 11.51 -2.97
C PHE A 70 -25.36 10.41 -1.92
N ALA A 71 -25.32 9.16 -2.39
CA ALA A 71 -24.98 8.04 -1.55
C ALA A 71 -23.53 8.16 -1.06
N ARG A 72 -23.30 7.74 0.17
CA ARG A 72 -21.97 7.66 0.74
C ARG A 72 -21.19 6.52 0.06
N LEU A 73 -19.93 6.74 -0.26
CA LEU A 73 -19.01 5.71 -0.70
C LEU A 73 -18.79 4.71 0.43
N GLY A 74 -19.11 3.45 0.22
CA GLY A 74 -18.78 2.32 1.10
C GLY A 74 -17.63 1.50 0.54
N LEU A 75 -16.79 0.98 1.41
CA LEU A 75 -15.76 0.00 1.09
C LEU A 75 -16.03 -1.26 1.91
N ASP A 76 -15.80 -2.43 1.32
CA ASP A 76 -15.79 -3.67 2.07
C ASP A 76 -14.59 -3.74 3.03
N HIS A 77 -14.59 -4.71 3.94
CA HIS A 77 -13.53 -4.91 4.95
C HIS A 77 -13.15 -3.66 5.76
N THR A 78 -14.02 -2.62 5.76
CA THR A 78 -13.75 -1.35 6.45
C THR A 78 -14.96 -0.85 7.25
N VAL A 79 -14.70 0.01 8.22
CA VAL A 79 -15.72 0.84 8.87
C VAL A 79 -15.46 2.31 8.52
N MET A 80 -16.50 3.03 8.11
CA MET A 80 -16.40 4.44 7.68
C MET A 80 -16.97 5.40 8.73
N SER A 81 -17.59 4.89 9.79
CA SER A 81 -18.18 5.68 10.87
C SER A 81 -17.10 6.29 11.77
N LYS A 82 -17.09 7.62 11.93
CA LYS A 82 -16.17 8.32 12.84
C LYS A 82 -16.19 7.74 14.25
N ARG A 83 -17.37 7.38 14.77
CA ARG A 83 -17.52 6.77 16.11
C ARG A 83 -16.78 5.44 16.20
N LYS A 84 -16.91 4.56 15.19
CA LYS A 84 -16.24 3.26 15.16
C LYS A 84 -14.73 3.43 14.97
N LEU A 85 -14.29 4.33 14.08
CA LEU A 85 -12.87 4.64 13.89
C LEU A 85 -12.23 5.20 15.17
N ARG A 86 -12.94 6.07 15.89
CA ARG A 86 -12.50 6.59 17.20
C ARG A 86 -12.34 5.44 18.21
N ALA A 87 -13.28 4.52 18.28
CA ALA A 87 -13.20 3.38 19.18
C ALA A 87 -11.98 2.47 18.89
N LEU A 88 -11.57 2.31 17.63
CA LEU A 88 -10.34 1.60 17.27
C LEU A 88 -9.09 2.32 17.82
N VAL A 89 -9.04 3.64 17.69
CA VAL A 89 -7.91 4.45 18.17
C VAL A 89 -7.85 4.47 19.70
N GLU A 90 -8.96 4.78 20.37
CA GLU A 90 -9.05 4.84 21.84
C GLU A 90 -8.88 3.45 22.48
N GLY A 91 -9.31 2.39 21.79
CA GLY A 91 -9.12 1.01 22.23
C GLY A 91 -7.74 0.42 21.90
N GLY A 92 -6.80 1.21 21.34
CA GLY A 92 -5.43 0.76 21.02
C GLY A 92 -5.36 -0.35 19.97
N LYS A 93 -6.40 -0.51 19.13
CA LYS A 93 -6.42 -1.51 18.04
C LYS A 93 -5.61 -1.08 16.82
N VAL A 94 -5.41 0.20 16.70
CA VAL A 94 -4.57 0.87 15.68
C VAL A 94 -3.69 1.90 16.35
N SER A 95 -2.58 2.29 15.71
CA SER A 95 -1.58 3.22 16.28
C SER A 95 -2.04 4.69 16.33
N GLY A 96 -3.14 5.02 15.66
CA GLY A 96 -3.70 6.37 15.60
C GLY A 96 -4.54 6.59 14.35
N TRP A 97 -4.95 7.84 14.14
CA TRP A 97 -5.75 8.23 12.98
C TRP A 97 -4.99 8.13 11.64
N ASP A 98 -3.67 8.06 11.69
CA ASP A 98 -2.76 7.90 10.57
C ASP A 98 -2.23 6.46 10.42
N ASP A 99 -2.80 5.50 11.16
CA ASP A 99 -2.45 4.08 10.99
C ASP A 99 -2.71 3.65 9.53
N PRO A 100 -1.74 3.03 8.86
CA PRO A 100 -1.87 2.62 7.45
C PRO A 100 -3.02 1.64 7.15
N ARG A 101 -3.64 1.05 8.16
CA ARG A 101 -4.84 0.19 8.03
C ARG A 101 -6.15 0.97 8.10
N MET A 102 -6.09 2.26 8.49
CA MET A 102 -7.27 3.11 8.62
C MET A 102 -7.67 3.72 7.26
N PRO A 103 -8.97 3.75 6.93
CA PRO A 103 -9.46 4.36 5.68
C PRO A 103 -9.52 5.89 5.76
N THR A 104 -8.63 6.50 6.50
CA THR A 104 -8.46 7.96 6.57
C THR A 104 -7.47 8.42 5.51
N LEU A 105 -7.59 9.66 5.04
CA LEU A 105 -6.62 10.22 4.10
C LEU A 105 -5.19 10.23 4.68
N CYS A 106 -5.05 10.41 6.00
CA CYS A 106 -3.75 10.35 6.67
C CYS A 106 -3.19 8.93 6.69
N GLY A 107 -4.03 7.92 6.98
CA GLY A 107 -3.64 6.51 6.94
C GLY A 107 -3.27 6.06 5.54
N LEU A 108 -4.11 6.37 4.56
CA LEU A 108 -3.85 6.05 3.15
C LEU A 108 -2.55 6.70 2.67
N ARG A 109 -2.32 7.99 2.96
CA ARG A 109 -1.08 8.69 2.59
C ARG A 109 0.15 8.03 3.22
N ARG A 110 0.09 7.67 4.49
CA ARG A 110 1.18 7.00 5.21
C ARG A 110 1.44 5.60 4.67
N ARG A 111 0.40 4.88 4.21
CA ARG A 111 0.53 3.59 3.53
C ARG A 111 1.11 3.73 2.11
N GLY A 112 1.10 4.93 1.53
CA GLY A 112 1.67 5.21 0.21
C GLY A 112 0.65 5.37 -0.91
N TYR A 113 -0.64 5.59 -0.59
CA TYR A 113 -1.63 5.96 -1.59
C TYR A 113 -1.36 7.36 -2.12
N THR A 114 -1.34 7.49 -3.42
CA THR A 114 -1.12 8.77 -4.10
C THR A 114 -2.43 9.54 -4.29
N PRO A 115 -2.41 10.87 -4.35
CA PRO A 115 -3.61 11.64 -4.70
C PRO A 115 -4.19 11.25 -6.07
N LYS A 116 -3.34 10.86 -7.04
CA LYS A 116 -3.76 10.43 -8.38
C LYS A 116 -4.55 9.12 -8.29
N SER A 117 -4.06 8.12 -7.55
CA SER A 117 -4.74 6.84 -7.41
C SER A 117 -6.11 6.96 -6.74
N ILE A 118 -6.22 7.81 -5.69
CA ILE A 118 -7.50 8.05 -4.99
C ILE A 118 -8.49 8.78 -5.92
N ARG A 119 -8.05 9.80 -6.66
CA ARG A 119 -8.92 10.48 -7.63
C ARG A 119 -9.38 9.54 -8.74
N ASN A 120 -8.47 8.76 -9.32
CA ASN A 120 -8.80 7.77 -10.34
C ASN A 120 -9.83 6.74 -9.81
N PHE A 121 -9.67 6.28 -8.58
CA PHE A 121 -10.66 5.43 -7.93
C PHE A 121 -12.03 6.11 -7.83
N CYS A 122 -12.10 7.35 -7.30
CA CYS A 122 -13.35 8.08 -7.17
C CYS A 122 -14.03 8.36 -8.51
N GLU A 123 -13.26 8.68 -9.56
CA GLU A 123 -13.77 8.92 -10.92
C GLU A 123 -14.39 7.65 -11.52
N ARG A 124 -13.72 6.50 -11.33
CA ARG A 124 -14.22 5.21 -11.84
C ARG A 124 -15.44 4.69 -11.09
N VAL A 125 -15.51 4.92 -9.78
CA VAL A 125 -16.68 4.59 -8.97
C VAL A 125 -17.87 5.47 -9.36
N GLY A 126 -17.60 6.75 -9.63
CA GLY A 126 -18.62 7.74 -9.95
C GLY A 126 -19.48 8.12 -8.74
N VAL A 127 -20.54 8.87 -9.01
CA VAL A 127 -21.51 9.34 -8.00
C VAL A 127 -22.85 8.67 -8.23
N ALA A 128 -23.46 8.17 -7.16
CA ALA A 128 -24.74 7.47 -7.22
C ALA A 128 -25.70 7.97 -6.13
N LYS A 129 -26.99 7.75 -6.35
CA LYS A 129 -28.05 7.93 -5.33
C LYS A 129 -28.46 6.62 -4.65
N SER A 130 -27.85 5.51 -5.03
CA SER A 130 -28.06 4.21 -4.39
C SER A 130 -26.82 3.83 -3.57
N PRO A 131 -26.96 3.48 -2.28
CA PRO A 131 -25.86 2.97 -1.48
C PRO A 131 -25.28 1.70 -2.12
N ASN A 132 -23.98 1.65 -2.26
CA ASN A 132 -23.25 0.47 -2.71
C ASN A 132 -21.95 0.33 -1.93
N THR A 133 -21.44 -0.90 -1.86
CA THR A 133 -20.15 -1.22 -1.28
C THR A 133 -19.21 -1.58 -2.42
N ILE A 134 -18.08 -0.88 -2.48
CA ILE A 134 -17.05 -1.08 -3.49
C ILE A 134 -15.96 -1.97 -2.87
N PRO A 135 -15.46 -3.00 -3.60
CA PRO A 135 -14.35 -3.81 -3.11
C PRO A 135 -13.10 -2.97 -2.81
N TYR A 136 -12.51 -3.15 -1.63
CA TYR A 136 -11.23 -2.51 -1.27
C TYR A 136 -10.13 -2.85 -2.28
N ALA A 137 -10.17 -4.07 -2.82
CA ALA A 137 -9.30 -4.53 -3.89
C ALA A 137 -9.32 -3.62 -5.13
N PHE A 138 -10.45 -2.91 -5.41
CA PHE A 138 -10.51 -1.94 -6.51
C PHE A 138 -9.74 -0.65 -6.20
N LEU A 139 -9.75 -0.20 -4.96
CA LEU A 139 -8.91 0.91 -4.51
C LEU A 139 -7.42 0.55 -4.63
N GLU A 140 -7.05 -0.68 -4.22
CA GLU A 140 -5.69 -1.21 -4.39
C GLU A 140 -5.28 -1.35 -5.86
N PHE A 141 -6.22 -1.76 -6.73
CA PHE A 141 -5.99 -1.82 -8.17
C PHE A 141 -5.61 -0.44 -8.74
N CYS A 142 -6.36 0.62 -8.40
CA CYS A 142 -6.06 1.99 -8.84
C CYS A 142 -4.69 2.48 -8.33
N LEU A 143 -4.31 2.10 -7.12
CA LEU A 143 -2.98 2.39 -6.59
C LEU A 143 -1.90 1.65 -7.37
N ARG A 144 -2.11 0.37 -7.65
CA ARG A 144 -1.15 -0.47 -8.38
C ARG A 144 -0.89 0.04 -9.78
N GLU A 145 -1.94 0.50 -10.50
CA GLU A 145 -1.80 1.14 -11.81
C GLU A 145 -0.87 2.36 -11.74
N ASP A 146 -1.12 3.28 -10.80
CA ASP A 146 -0.32 4.50 -10.65
C ASP A 146 1.14 4.20 -10.27
N LEU A 147 1.35 3.33 -9.27
CA LEU A 147 2.70 2.96 -8.83
C LEU A 147 3.46 2.14 -9.88
N ASN A 148 2.77 1.39 -10.74
CA ASN A 148 3.42 0.69 -11.84
C ASN A 148 4.06 1.63 -12.85
N GLU A 149 3.48 2.80 -13.05
CA GLU A 149 4.04 3.85 -13.92
C GLU A 149 5.15 4.64 -13.22
N THR A 150 4.96 4.96 -11.95
CA THR A 150 5.74 6.02 -11.28
C THR A 150 6.82 5.53 -10.32
N ALA A 151 6.66 4.33 -9.73
CA ALA A 151 7.57 3.84 -8.69
C ALA A 151 8.88 3.31 -9.28
N GLN A 152 10.00 3.72 -8.68
CA GLN A 152 11.32 3.15 -8.98
C GLN A 152 11.35 1.67 -8.57
N ARG A 153 11.89 0.80 -9.46
CA ARG A 153 12.12 -0.63 -9.16
C ARG A 153 13.43 -0.77 -8.41
N VAL A 154 13.37 -1.36 -7.23
CA VAL A 154 14.55 -1.59 -6.39
C VAL A 154 14.59 -3.05 -5.93
N MET A 155 15.77 -3.54 -5.63
CA MET A 155 15.95 -4.86 -5.03
C MET A 155 15.95 -4.73 -3.51
N ALA A 156 15.06 -5.49 -2.87
CA ALA A 156 14.94 -5.59 -1.42
C ALA A 156 14.60 -7.04 -1.06
N VAL A 157 15.16 -7.53 0.02
CA VAL A 157 14.99 -8.88 0.54
C VAL A 157 14.32 -8.78 1.91
N ILE A 158 13.12 -9.31 2.03
CA ILE A 158 12.33 -9.21 3.26
C ILE A 158 12.71 -10.33 4.24
N HIS A 159 12.86 -11.55 3.76
CA HIS A 159 13.28 -12.70 4.55
C HIS A 159 14.66 -13.18 4.07
N PRO A 160 15.76 -12.52 4.52
CA PRO A 160 17.07 -12.72 3.95
C PRO A 160 17.70 -14.06 4.35
N VAL A 161 18.21 -14.77 3.36
CA VAL A 161 19.16 -15.86 3.51
C VAL A 161 20.46 -15.52 2.76
N ARG A 162 21.60 -15.92 3.31
CA ARG A 162 22.89 -15.66 2.68
C ARG A 162 23.08 -16.54 1.43
N LEU A 163 23.54 -15.93 0.34
CA LEU A 163 24.00 -16.62 -0.86
C LEU A 163 25.48 -16.33 -1.04
N THR A 164 26.32 -17.36 -1.14
CA THR A 164 27.74 -17.21 -1.45
C THR A 164 28.05 -17.78 -2.84
N ILE A 165 28.65 -16.96 -3.70
CA ILE A 165 29.09 -17.37 -5.05
C ILE A 165 30.50 -17.95 -4.93
N THR A 166 30.61 -19.27 -4.95
CA THR A 166 31.84 -20.01 -4.58
C THR A 166 33.03 -19.77 -5.51
N ASN A 167 32.76 -19.51 -6.79
CA ASN A 167 33.79 -19.26 -7.82
C ASN A 167 33.95 -17.76 -8.16
N TYR A 168 33.31 -16.84 -7.42
CA TYR A 168 33.59 -15.41 -7.54
C TYR A 168 34.83 -15.07 -6.71
N PRO A 169 35.77 -14.27 -7.24
CA PRO A 169 37.01 -13.95 -6.55
C PRO A 169 36.81 -13.29 -5.19
N GLU A 170 37.52 -13.76 -4.19
CA GLU A 170 37.41 -13.26 -2.82
C GLU A 170 37.91 -11.81 -2.72
N GLY A 171 37.23 -10.96 -1.97
CA GLY A 171 37.58 -9.56 -1.79
C GLY A 171 37.34 -8.67 -3.00
N GLN A 172 36.83 -9.20 -4.11
CA GLN A 172 36.48 -8.42 -5.29
C GLN A 172 35.01 -8.02 -5.27
N SER A 173 34.70 -6.88 -5.88
CA SER A 173 33.38 -6.40 -6.17
C SER A 173 33.36 -5.68 -7.51
N GLU A 174 32.20 -5.61 -8.13
CA GLU A 174 32.00 -4.86 -9.36
C GLU A 174 30.71 -4.05 -9.27
N THR A 175 30.57 -3.07 -10.14
CA THR A 175 29.38 -2.26 -10.30
C THR A 175 28.58 -2.74 -11.51
N LEU A 176 27.31 -2.97 -11.30
CA LEU A 176 26.36 -3.34 -12.34
C LEU A 176 25.32 -2.21 -12.52
N THR A 177 24.93 -1.98 -13.76
CA THR A 177 23.91 -0.98 -14.08
C THR A 177 22.55 -1.67 -14.23
N VAL A 178 21.53 -1.15 -13.51
CA VAL A 178 20.16 -1.66 -13.56
C VAL A 178 19.17 -0.52 -13.84
N GLU A 179 18.09 -0.84 -14.54
CA GLU A 179 17.04 0.12 -14.89
C GLU A 179 16.23 0.53 -13.66
N ASN A 180 15.90 1.82 -13.55
CA ASN A 180 15.04 2.34 -12.50
C ASN A 180 13.57 2.01 -12.75
N ASN A 181 13.13 2.09 -14.00
CA ASN A 181 11.77 1.71 -14.40
C ASN A 181 11.78 1.23 -15.86
N PRO A 182 11.52 -0.06 -16.14
CA PRO A 182 11.52 -0.58 -17.51
C PRO A 182 10.37 -0.03 -18.38
N LEU A 183 9.33 0.58 -17.77
CA LEU A 183 8.22 1.20 -18.49
C LEU A 183 8.48 2.68 -18.82
N ASP A 184 9.49 3.28 -18.21
CA ASP A 184 9.87 4.68 -18.41
C ASP A 184 11.39 4.79 -18.61
N PRO A 185 11.87 4.78 -19.87
CA PRO A 185 13.29 4.96 -20.15
C PRO A 185 13.86 6.29 -19.62
N ALA A 186 13.01 7.32 -19.42
CA ALA A 186 13.45 8.60 -18.86
C ALA A 186 13.79 8.52 -17.36
N ALA A 187 13.30 7.48 -16.66
CA ALA A 187 13.70 7.22 -15.28
C ALA A 187 15.18 6.84 -15.14
N GLY A 188 15.85 6.50 -16.24
CA GLY A 188 17.28 6.20 -16.28
C GLY A 188 17.66 4.89 -15.60
N THR A 189 18.91 4.83 -15.19
CA THR A 189 19.54 3.66 -14.57
C THR A 189 20.19 4.03 -13.24
N ARG A 190 20.53 3.03 -12.43
CA ARG A 190 21.35 3.16 -11.23
C ARG A 190 22.42 2.09 -11.16
N GLU A 191 23.38 2.34 -10.33
CA GLU A 191 24.46 1.40 -10.04
C GLU A 191 24.15 0.57 -8.81
N VAL A 192 24.43 -0.74 -8.88
CA VAL A 192 24.34 -1.68 -7.76
C VAL A 192 25.64 -2.44 -7.64
N THR A 193 26.10 -2.65 -6.41
CA THR A 193 27.31 -3.44 -6.14
C THR A 193 26.99 -4.92 -6.22
N PHE A 194 27.90 -5.70 -6.82
CA PHE A 194 27.88 -7.14 -6.85
C PHE A 194 29.19 -7.68 -6.29
N SER A 195 29.11 -8.62 -5.37
CA SER A 195 30.26 -9.29 -4.79
C SER A 195 30.02 -10.78 -4.58
N ARG A 196 30.94 -11.46 -3.93
CA ARG A 196 30.86 -12.89 -3.63
C ARG A 196 29.67 -13.25 -2.77
N ASP A 197 29.32 -12.40 -1.81
CA ASP A 197 28.27 -12.64 -0.81
C ASP A 197 27.07 -11.74 -1.02
N LEU A 198 25.90 -12.33 -1.15
CA LEU A 198 24.63 -11.68 -1.43
C LEU A 198 23.57 -12.08 -0.41
N TRP A 199 22.48 -11.32 -0.37
CA TRP A 199 21.22 -11.69 0.28
C TRP A 199 20.19 -12.01 -0.79
N ILE A 200 19.43 -13.11 -0.60
CA ILE A 200 18.28 -13.49 -1.41
C ILE A 200 17.10 -13.81 -0.50
N GLU A 201 15.88 -13.88 -1.04
CA GLU A 201 14.72 -14.35 -0.29
C GLU A 201 14.90 -15.81 0.13
N ALA A 202 14.56 -16.14 1.37
CA ALA A 202 14.57 -17.52 1.86
C ALA A 202 13.74 -18.46 0.97
N ASP A 203 12.60 -17.96 0.46
CA ASP A 203 11.72 -18.70 -0.45
C ASP A 203 12.32 -18.95 -1.85
N ASP A 204 13.43 -18.30 -2.18
CA ASP A 204 14.14 -18.55 -3.45
C ASP A 204 15.03 -19.79 -3.39
N PHE A 205 15.12 -20.44 -2.23
CA PHE A 205 15.83 -21.70 -2.07
C PHE A 205 14.95 -22.75 -1.37
N LEU A 206 15.02 -24.00 -1.85
CA LEU A 206 14.46 -25.18 -1.18
C LEU A 206 15.48 -26.31 -1.17
N ALA A 207 15.76 -26.88 0.00
CA ALA A 207 16.62 -28.07 0.11
C ALA A 207 16.01 -29.29 -0.58
N GLN A 208 14.67 -29.40 -0.53
CA GLN A 208 13.88 -30.43 -1.20
C GLN A 208 12.82 -29.75 -2.07
N PRO A 209 13.03 -29.64 -3.37
CA PRO A 209 12.13 -28.91 -4.25
C PRO A 209 10.78 -29.62 -4.44
N VAL A 210 9.71 -28.83 -4.45
CA VAL A 210 8.37 -29.30 -4.82
C VAL A 210 8.22 -29.34 -6.35
N PRO A 211 7.27 -30.13 -6.91
CA PRO A 211 7.02 -30.18 -8.35
C PRO A 211 6.84 -28.77 -8.96
N LYS A 212 7.50 -28.52 -10.10
CA LYS A 212 7.49 -27.25 -10.84
C LYS A 212 8.20 -26.07 -10.14
N TYR A 213 8.92 -26.30 -9.05
CA TYR A 213 9.78 -25.27 -8.47
C TYR A 213 10.95 -24.96 -9.42
N LYS A 214 11.15 -23.69 -9.75
CA LYS A 214 12.11 -23.25 -10.77
C LYS A 214 13.18 -22.30 -10.21
N ARG A 215 13.35 -22.26 -8.89
CA ARG A 215 14.35 -21.43 -8.23
C ARG A 215 15.51 -22.32 -7.77
N LEU A 216 16.29 -21.85 -6.79
CA LEU A 216 17.50 -22.55 -6.35
C LEU A 216 17.18 -23.80 -5.51
N TYR A 217 17.84 -24.91 -5.83
CA TYR A 217 17.92 -26.13 -5.03
C TYR A 217 19.14 -26.95 -5.48
N PRO A 218 19.67 -27.88 -4.66
CA PRO A 218 20.80 -28.73 -5.05
C PRO A 218 20.56 -29.44 -6.38
N ASP A 219 21.52 -29.37 -7.29
CA ASP A 219 21.45 -29.90 -8.65
C ASP A 219 20.31 -29.35 -9.53
N GLY A 220 19.76 -28.19 -9.12
CA GLY A 220 18.68 -27.50 -9.81
C GLY A 220 19.09 -26.78 -11.09
N PRO A 221 18.10 -26.13 -11.76
CA PRO A 221 18.39 -25.37 -12.97
C PRO A 221 19.19 -24.11 -12.66
N GLU A 222 19.85 -23.58 -13.70
CA GLU A 222 20.42 -22.24 -13.65
C GLU A 222 19.30 -21.20 -13.45
N CYS A 223 19.51 -20.28 -12.52
CA CYS A 223 18.64 -19.13 -12.25
C CYS A 223 19.35 -17.83 -12.61
N ARG A 224 18.58 -16.81 -12.98
CA ARG A 224 19.13 -15.47 -13.20
C ARG A 224 19.13 -14.67 -11.89
N LEU A 225 20.26 -14.11 -11.51
CA LEU A 225 20.30 -12.96 -10.62
C LEU A 225 19.94 -11.71 -11.44
N LYS A 226 18.89 -11.01 -11.05
CA LYS A 226 18.35 -9.88 -11.83
C LYS A 226 19.45 -8.84 -12.15
N GLY A 227 19.69 -8.62 -13.44
CA GLY A 227 20.70 -7.66 -13.92
C GLY A 227 22.16 -8.04 -13.65
N ALA A 228 22.44 -9.28 -13.17
CA ALA A 228 23.79 -9.75 -12.85
C ALA A 228 24.16 -10.97 -13.71
N TYR A 229 24.15 -12.14 -13.11
CA TYR A 229 24.68 -13.36 -13.73
C TYR A 229 23.71 -14.55 -13.63
N LEU A 230 23.99 -15.59 -14.39
CA LEU A 230 23.40 -16.90 -14.17
C LEU A 230 24.14 -17.60 -13.04
N ILE A 231 23.38 -18.23 -12.17
CA ILE A 231 23.90 -19.02 -11.05
C ILE A 231 23.27 -20.39 -10.99
N ARG A 232 24.02 -21.36 -10.44
CA ARG A 232 23.54 -22.71 -10.14
C ARG A 232 23.86 -23.06 -8.70
N CYS A 233 22.89 -23.59 -7.97
CA CYS A 233 23.12 -24.08 -6.62
C CYS A 233 24.07 -25.28 -6.63
N VAL A 234 25.12 -25.21 -5.81
CA VAL A 234 26.12 -26.29 -5.62
C VAL A 234 26.05 -26.90 -4.21
N GLY A 235 25.26 -26.31 -3.31
CA GLY A 235 25.07 -26.82 -1.96
C GLY A 235 24.44 -25.78 -1.03
N TYR A 236 24.36 -26.11 0.23
CA TYR A 236 23.86 -25.22 1.28
C TYR A 236 24.40 -25.63 2.65
N GLU A 237 24.36 -24.71 3.60
CA GLU A 237 24.75 -24.92 4.99
C GLU A 237 23.51 -24.66 5.88
N THR A 238 23.40 -25.41 6.97
CA THR A 238 22.34 -25.22 7.97
C THR A 238 22.90 -24.74 9.29
N ASP A 239 22.08 -24.04 10.06
CA ASP A 239 22.36 -23.70 11.46
C ASP A 239 22.18 -24.92 12.39
N GLU A 240 22.40 -24.71 13.67
CA GLU A 240 22.26 -25.74 14.72
C GLU A 240 20.82 -26.29 14.85
N ASN A 241 19.83 -25.53 14.35
CA ASN A 241 18.40 -25.89 14.38
C ASN A 241 17.94 -26.55 13.07
N GLY A 242 18.83 -26.71 12.09
CA GLY A 242 18.54 -27.28 10.78
C GLY A 242 17.91 -26.29 9.79
N HIS A 243 17.84 -25.00 10.10
CA HIS A 243 17.42 -23.98 9.15
C HIS A 243 18.55 -23.63 8.19
N VAL A 244 18.21 -23.29 6.97
CA VAL A 244 19.18 -22.88 5.94
C VAL A 244 19.82 -21.56 6.36
N ALA A 245 21.11 -21.60 6.67
CA ALA A 245 21.91 -20.43 7.05
C ALA A 245 22.56 -19.78 5.84
N ARG A 246 22.97 -20.60 4.84
CA ARG A 246 23.67 -20.15 3.66
C ARG A 246 23.41 -21.05 2.46
N VAL A 247 23.16 -20.46 1.31
CA VAL A 247 23.11 -21.15 0.01
C VAL A 247 24.43 -20.95 -0.70
N LEU A 248 24.97 -22.00 -1.29
CA LEU A 248 26.21 -21.99 -2.07
C LEU A 248 25.86 -22.13 -3.54
N ALA A 249 26.38 -21.23 -4.38
CA ALA A 249 26.16 -21.30 -5.82
C ALA A 249 27.46 -21.00 -6.59
N SER A 250 27.55 -21.50 -7.80
CA SER A 250 28.52 -21.08 -8.80
C SER A 250 27.85 -20.12 -9.79
N TYR A 251 28.60 -19.13 -10.30
CA TYR A 251 28.13 -18.26 -11.37
C TYR A 251 28.82 -18.57 -12.70
N ASP A 252 28.14 -18.21 -13.79
CA ASP A 252 28.70 -18.23 -15.14
C ASP A 252 29.25 -16.82 -15.46
N PRO A 253 30.58 -16.62 -15.52
CA PRO A 253 31.20 -15.32 -15.75
C PRO A 253 30.87 -14.71 -17.13
N ASP A 254 30.54 -15.56 -18.13
CA ASP A 254 30.22 -15.10 -19.47
C ASP A 254 28.74 -14.69 -19.63
N SER A 255 27.94 -14.77 -18.54
CA SER A 255 26.51 -14.46 -18.54
C SER A 255 26.20 -13.06 -17.94
N ARG A 256 27.12 -12.11 -18.00
CA ARG A 256 26.90 -10.77 -17.48
C ARG A 256 25.67 -10.11 -18.11
N GLY A 257 24.77 -9.60 -17.27
CA GLY A 257 23.44 -9.11 -17.67
C GLY A 257 22.33 -10.16 -17.53
N GLY A 258 22.68 -11.42 -17.25
CA GLY A 258 21.75 -12.53 -16.97
C GLY A 258 21.38 -13.40 -18.17
N ASP A 259 22.02 -13.21 -19.32
CA ASP A 259 21.84 -14.08 -20.48
C ASP A 259 23.12 -14.88 -20.80
N PRO A 260 22.99 -16.14 -21.19
CA PRO A 260 24.15 -16.99 -21.48
C PRO A 260 24.78 -16.61 -22.82
N ALA A 261 26.11 -16.53 -22.88
CA ALA A 261 26.84 -16.17 -24.09
C ALA A 261 26.65 -17.19 -25.24
N ASP A 262 26.40 -18.46 -24.92
CA ASP A 262 26.17 -19.54 -25.88
C ASP A 262 24.70 -19.65 -26.35
N GLY A 263 23.82 -18.76 -25.91
CA GLY A 263 22.40 -18.72 -26.31
C GLY A 263 21.55 -19.88 -25.78
N ARG A 264 22.05 -20.70 -24.83
CA ARG A 264 21.28 -21.78 -24.21
C ARG A 264 20.02 -21.26 -23.50
N LYS A 265 18.97 -22.04 -23.47
CA LYS A 265 17.71 -21.66 -22.77
C LYS A 265 17.86 -21.85 -21.27
N VAL A 266 17.76 -20.77 -20.51
CA VAL A 266 17.69 -20.80 -19.05
C VAL A 266 16.31 -21.24 -18.61
N LYS A 267 16.25 -22.32 -17.82
CA LYS A 267 14.99 -22.93 -17.34
C LYS A 267 14.54 -22.42 -15.98
N GLY A 268 15.47 -21.89 -15.19
CA GLY A 268 15.19 -21.33 -13.86
C GLY A 268 14.59 -19.93 -13.90
N ALA A 269 14.07 -19.50 -12.77
CA ALA A 269 13.48 -18.20 -12.60
C ALA A 269 14.53 -17.08 -12.46
N THR A 270 14.11 -15.84 -12.64
CA THR A 270 14.88 -14.67 -12.24
C THR A 270 14.59 -14.38 -10.77
N ILE A 271 15.63 -14.23 -9.96
CA ILE A 271 15.55 -13.87 -8.56
C ILE A 271 16.22 -12.50 -8.34
N HIS A 272 15.72 -11.74 -7.37
CA HIS A 272 16.35 -10.49 -6.94
C HIS A 272 17.32 -10.79 -5.79
N TRP A 273 18.21 -9.84 -5.57
CA TRP A 273 19.30 -10.00 -4.63
C TRP A 273 19.79 -8.63 -4.13
N VAL A 274 20.51 -8.62 -3.03
CA VAL A 274 21.18 -7.42 -2.51
C VAL A 274 22.59 -7.81 -2.10
N ASP A 275 23.58 -6.99 -2.46
CA ASP A 275 24.98 -7.23 -2.06
C ASP A 275 25.13 -7.15 -0.54
N ALA A 276 25.79 -8.14 0.05
CA ALA A 276 25.81 -8.28 1.48
C ALA A 276 26.73 -7.28 2.20
N ALA A 277 27.73 -6.75 1.51
CA ALA A 277 28.66 -5.79 2.08
C ALA A 277 28.09 -4.37 2.10
N THR A 278 27.20 -4.05 1.16
CA THR A 278 26.64 -2.69 0.99
C THR A 278 25.17 -2.60 1.38
N ALA A 279 24.52 -3.71 1.66
CA ALA A 279 23.10 -3.75 2.07
C ALA A 279 22.81 -2.85 3.26
N VAL A 280 21.65 -2.21 3.24
CA VAL A 280 21.15 -1.41 4.34
C VAL A 280 20.03 -2.19 5.05
N ASP A 281 20.08 -2.19 6.38
CA ASP A 281 19.02 -2.80 7.20
C ASP A 281 17.74 -1.96 7.16
N ALA A 282 16.61 -2.65 7.09
CA ALA A 282 15.30 -2.03 7.08
C ALA A 282 14.27 -2.84 7.87
N GLU A 283 13.19 -2.17 8.27
CA GLU A 283 11.96 -2.77 8.76
C GLU A 283 10.92 -2.69 7.63
N CYS A 284 10.21 -3.79 7.39
CA CYS A 284 9.08 -3.84 6.47
C CYS A 284 7.80 -4.14 7.23
N ARG A 285 6.76 -3.36 7.01
CA ARG A 285 5.43 -3.54 7.57
C ARG A 285 4.49 -4.04 6.50
N LEU A 286 4.02 -5.26 6.67
CA LEU A 286 3.13 -5.94 5.74
C LEU A 286 1.71 -5.83 6.28
N TYR A 287 0.86 -5.09 5.56
CA TYR A 287 -0.53 -4.87 5.95
C TYR A 287 -1.46 -5.80 5.20
N ASP A 288 -2.45 -6.30 5.92
CA ASP A 288 -3.62 -7.02 5.42
C ASP A 288 -4.89 -6.25 5.78
N ASP A 289 -6.06 -6.73 5.38
CA ASP A 289 -7.35 -6.13 5.73
C ASP A 289 -7.51 -6.02 7.25
N LEU A 290 -7.96 -4.87 7.72
CA LEU A 290 -8.17 -4.63 9.16
C LEU A 290 -9.30 -5.49 9.72
N PHE A 291 -10.25 -5.87 8.89
CA PHE A 291 -11.39 -6.72 9.25
C PHE A 291 -11.44 -7.96 8.38
N LEU A 292 -11.69 -9.12 8.99
CA LEU A 292 -11.88 -10.39 8.27
C LEU A 292 -13.23 -10.44 7.55
N ASP A 293 -14.21 -9.70 8.03
CA ASP A 293 -15.57 -9.67 7.48
C ASP A 293 -15.69 -8.60 6.39
N GLU A 294 -16.36 -8.93 5.28
CA GLU A 294 -16.63 -7.98 4.19
C GLU A 294 -17.50 -6.80 4.62
N SER A 295 -18.40 -7.01 5.59
CA SER A 295 -19.35 -6.01 6.07
C SER A 295 -19.29 -5.85 7.59
N PRO A 296 -18.16 -5.38 8.17
CA PRO A 296 -18.01 -5.26 9.62
C PRO A 296 -18.92 -4.17 10.21
N ASP A 297 -19.45 -3.28 9.37
CA ASP A 297 -20.33 -2.17 9.75
C ASP A 297 -21.81 -2.55 9.79
N ALA A 298 -22.18 -3.81 9.46
CA ALA A 298 -23.57 -4.29 9.49
C ALA A 298 -24.20 -4.12 10.89
N ALA A 299 -25.51 -3.82 10.91
CA ALA A 299 -26.22 -3.40 12.13
C ALA A 299 -26.27 -4.49 13.23
N ASP A 300 -26.20 -5.74 12.83
CA ASP A 300 -26.28 -6.94 13.67
C ASP A 300 -24.91 -7.45 14.15
N LYS A 301 -23.82 -6.76 13.80
CA LYS A 301 -22.45 -7.21 14.11
C LYS A 301 -21.75 -6.34 15.15
N ASP A 302 -20.98 -7.01 16.01
CA ASP A 302 -19.93 -6.35 16.77
C ASP A 302 -18.68 -6.22 15.90
N PHE A 303 -18.44 -5.02 15.36
CA PHE A 303 -17.31 -4.76 14.49
C PHE A 303 -15.96 -5.02 15.15
N MET A 304 -15.86 -4.92 16.49
CA MET A 304 -14.62 -5.24 17.21
C MET A 304 -14.29 -6.73 17.16
N ALA A 305 -15.31 -7.60 17.11
CA ALA A 305 -15.12 -9.03 16.96
C ALA A 305 -14.70 -9.45 15.54
N CYS A 306 -14.91 -8.56 14.55
CA CYS A 306 -14.51 -8.81 13.17
C CYS A 306 -13.06 -8.42 12.86
N LEU A 307 -12.30 -7.89 13.83
CA LEU A 307 -10.92 -7.47 13.63
C LEU A 307 -10.02 -8.63 13.21
N ASN A 308 -9.15 -8.38 12.24
CA ASN A 308 -8.11 -9.30 11.82
C ASN A 308 -6.89 -9.17 12.75
N PRO A 309 -6.58 -10.18 13.57
CA PRO A 309 -5.43 -10.13 14.47
C PRO A 309 -4.09 -10.12 13.73
N ASN A 310 -4.09 -10.56 12.46
CA ASN A 310 -2.91 -10.61 11.60
C ASN A 310 -2.87 -9.46 10.57
N SER A 311 -3.63 -8.39 10.81
CA SER A 311 -3.70 -7.23 9.87
C SER A 311 -2.39 -6.46 9.73
N LEU A 312 -1.39 -6.73 10.56
CA LEU A 312 -0.05 -6.15 10.50
C LEU A 312 0.98 -7.19 10.90
N GLU A 313 1.93 -7.44 9.99
CA GLU A 313 3.16 -8.17 10.27
C GLU A 313 4.33 -7.18 10.19
N VAL A 314 5.18 -7.15 11.22
CA VAL A 314 6.40 -6.33 11.25
C VAL A 314 7.59 -7.25 11.05
N VAL A 315 8.28 -7.09 9.94
CA VAL A 315 9.49 -7.87 9.60
C VAL A 315 10.71 -6.98 9.76
N THR A 316 11.59 -7.38 10.67
CA THR A 316 12.86 -6.68 10.93
C THR A 316 14.02 -7.41 10.26
N GLY A 317 15.14 -6.70 10.07
CA GLY A 317 16.33 -7.29 9.46
C GLY A 317 16.25 -7.49 7.96
N CYS A 318 15.23 -6.90 7.30
CA CYS A 318 15.17 -6.83 5.84
C CYS A 318 16.43 -6.18 5.27
N LYS A 319 16.84 -6.55 4.07
CA LYS A 319 18.03 -6.02 3.39
C LYS A 319 17.61 -5.28 2.12
N VAL A 320 17.96 -4.00 2.02
CA VAL A 320 17.66 -3.18 0.85
C VAL A 320 18.97 -2.71 0.20
N GLU A 321 18.91 -2.40 -1.09
CA GLU A 321 20.09 -1.90 -1.81
C GLU A 321 20.59 -0.57 -1.24
N ALA A 322 21.91 -0.34 -1.35
CA ALA A 322 22.61 0.81 -0.77
C ALA A 322 22.02 2.16 -1.17
N GLY A 323 21.49 2.27 -2.39
CA GLY A 323 20.86 3.50 -2.90
C GLY A 323 19.65 3.98 -2.12
N LEU A 324 19.05 3.12 -1.27
CA LEU A 324 17.93 3.50 -0.42
C LEU A 324 18.34 4.16 0.90
N LYS A 325 19.63 4.18 1.24
CA LYS A 325 20.15 4.71 2.51
C LYS A 325 19.70 6.15 2.79
N ASP A 326 19.68 6.96 1.74
CA ASP A 326 19.36 8.39 1.82
C ASP A 326 17.97 8.73 1.26
N ALA A 327 17.10 7.71 1.13
CA ALA A 327 15.72 7.92 0.69
C ALA A 327 14.96 8.83 1.66
N VAL A 328 14.18 9.75 1.11
CA VAL A 328 13.41 10.73 1.88
C VAL A 328 11.91 10.42 1.76
N ALA A 329 11.23 10.34 2.90
CA ALA A 329 9.80 10.10 2.95
C ALA A 329 8.97 11.35 2.53
N PRO A 330 7.81 11.15 1.87
CA PRO A 330 7.31 9.89 1.38
C PRO A 330 7.92 9.54 0.00
N ALA A 331 8.54 8.40 -0.11
CA ALA A 331 9.03 7.87 -1.39
C ALA A 331 8.46 6.46 -1.59
N SER A 332 7.96 6.18 -2.80
CA SER A 332 7.38 4.89 -3.15
C SER A 332 8.30 4.12 -4.09
N PHE A 333 8.46 2.83 -3.80
CA PHE A 333 9.31 1.91 -4.53
C PHE A 333 8.56 0.62 -4.86
N GLN A 334 8.88 0.01 -5.99
CA GLN A 334 8.55 -1.38 -6.20
C GLN A 334 9.70 -2.24 -5.69
N PHE A 335 9.48 -2.98 -4.61
CA PHE A 335 10.37 -4.08 -4.23
C PHE A 335 10.13 -5.23 -5.22
N MET A 336 11.13 -5.44 -6.09
CA MET A 336 10.99 -6.33 -7.24
C MET A 336 10.51 -7.71 -6.82
N ARG A 337 9.49 -8.24 -7.51
CA ARG A 337 8.82 -9.52 -7.25
C ARG A 337 7.97 -9.59 -5.97
N ILE A 338 7.96 -8.56 -5.11
CA ILE A 338 7.31 -8.57 -3.80
C ILE A 338 6.06 -7.68 -3.79
N GLY A 339 6.20 -6.40 -4.06
CA GLY A 339 5.11 -5.43 -3.98
C GLY A 339 5.58 -3.99 -4.08
N TYR A 340 4.65 -3.07 -3.82
CA TYR A 340 4.96 -1.65 -3.72
C TYR A 340 5.05 -1.25 -2.26
N PHE A 341 6.05 -0.46 -1.93
CA PHE A 341 6.36 -0.03 -0.57
C PHE A 341 6.58 1.47 -0.53
N CYS A 342 6.12 2.09 0.54
CA CYS A 342 6.32 3.51 0.81
C CYS A 342 7.21 3.67 2.04
N LEU A 343 8.22 4.53 1.97
CA LEU A 343 9.03 4.88 3.13
C LEU A 343 8.15 5.62 4.15
N ASP A 344 8.08 5.10 5.38
CA ASP A 344 7.22 5.64 6.43
C ASP A 344 7.65 7.05 6.83
N SER A 345 6.74 8.01 6.71
CA SER A 345 7.01 9.43 6.98
C SER A 345 7.13 9.79 8.45
N ARG A 346 6.74 8.88 9.36
CA ARG A 346 6.73 9.10 10.81
C ARG A 346 7.86 8.38 11.53
N ASP A 347 8.08 7.11 11.14
CA ASP A 347 8.94 6.21 11.90
C ASP A 347 10.31 6.02 11.26
N SER A 348 10.47 6.35 9.95
CA SER A 348 11.79 6.32 9.29
C SER A 348 12.67 7.48 9.76
N ARG A 349 13.94 7.17 9.93
CA ARG A 349 15.01 8.12 10.26
C ARG A 349 16.34 7.63 9.72
N PRO A 350 17.37 8.48 9.60
CA PRO A 350 18.69 8.04 9.21
C PRO A 350 19.19 6.85 10.04
N GLY A 351 19.59 5.79 9.37
CA GLY A 351 20.02 4.53 10.00
C GLY A 351 18.89 3.61 10.50
N HIS A 352 17.64 3.99 10.29
CA HIS A 352 16.47 3.14 10.59
C HIS A 352 15.37 3.38 9.55
N LEU A 353 15.42 2.64 8.47
CA LEU A 353 14.43 2.71 7.40
C LEU A 353 13.24 1.82 7.72
N VAL A 354 12.04 2.38 7.61
CA VAL A 354 10.77 1.67 7.79
C VAL A 354 9.95 1.80 6.51
N PHE A 355 9.58 0.68 5.91
CA PHE A 355 8.79 0.61 4.69
C PHE A 355 7.42 0.01 4.95
N ASN A 356 6.38 0.73 4.58
CA ASN A 356 5.01 0.28 4.60
C ASN A 356 4.66 -0.37 3.27
N ARG A 357 4.20 -1.62 3.25
CA ARG A 357 3.66 -2.23 2.03
C ARG A 357 2.37 -1.53 1.63
N SER A 358 2.43 -0.79 0.53
CA SER A 358 1.28 -0.09 -0.03
C SER A 358 0.30 -1.08 -0.64
N VAL A 359 0.78 -1.96 -1.54
CA VAL A 359 -0.01 -2.98 -2.22
C VAL A 359 0.89 -4.09 -2.78
N GLY A 360 0.36 -5.30 -2.92
CA GLY A 360 1.05 -6.43 -3.56
C GLY A 360 1.14 -6.27 -5.08
N LEU A 361 1.98 -7.11 -5.75
CA LEU A 361 2.10 -7.11 -7.22
C LEU A 361 0.92 -7.80 -7.90
N LYS A 362 0.34 -8.81 -7.27
CA LYS A 362 -0.78 -9.55 -7.86
C LYS A 362 -2.07 -8.79 -7.62
N ASP A 363 -2.87 -8.71 -8.67
CA ASP A 363 -4.20 -8.17 -8.60
C ASP A 363 -5.17 -9.23 -8.07
N SER A 364 -5.86 -8.91 -6.97
CA SER A 364 -6.98 -9.70 -6.45
C SER A 364 -8.32 -9.25 -7.04
N PHE A 365 -8.36 -8.05 -7.66
CA PHE A 365 -9.55 -7.53 -8.31
C PHE A 365 -9.73 -8.16 -9.69
N LYS A 366 -10.78 -8.96 -9.85
CA LYS A 366 -11.21 -9.44 -11.16
C LYS A 366 -12.15 -8.42 -11.76
N THR A 367 -11.71 -7.74 -12.81
CA THR A 367 -12.59 -6.90 -13.62
C THR A 367 -13.70 -7.77 -14.19
N VAL A 368 -14.91 -7.63 -13.65
CA VAL A 368 -16.11 -8.20 -14.29
C VAL A 368 -16.37 -7.33 -15.52
N SER A 369 -16.02 -7.82 -16.69
CA SER A 369 -16.42 -7.18 -17.94
C SER A 369 -17.95 -7.30 -18.04
N TYR A 370 -18.65 -6.25 -17.71
CA TYR A 370 -20.06 -6.09 -18.12
C TYR A 370 -20.10 -5.83 -19.63
N THR A 371 -19.84 -6.86 -20.43
CA THR A 371 -20.33 -6.92 -21.81
C THR A 371 -21.77 -7.40 -21.73
N HIS A 372 -22.65 -6.56 -22.19
CA HIS A 372 -24.10 -6.67 -22.36
C HIS A 372 -24.96 -6.04 -21.26
N LEU A 373 -25.29 -4.78 -21.51
CA LEU A 373 -26.68 -4.28 -21.47
C LEU A 373 -26.74 -3.11 -22.45
N THR A 374 -27.04 -3.46 -23.70
CA THR A 374 -27.68 -2.54 -24.65
C THR A 374 -29.14 -2.36 -24.27
#